data_d14cae99edbb5b43a6c7af786b20cd4a
#
_entry.id   d14cae99edbb5b43a6c7af786b20cd4a
#
_cell.length_a   1.000
_cell.length_b   1.000
_cell.length_c   1.000
_cell.angle_alpha   90.00
_cell.angle_beta   90.00
_cell.angle_gamma   90.00
#
_symmetry.space_group_name_H-M   'P 1'
#
loop_
_entity.id
_entity.type
_entity.pdbx_description
1 polymer ?
#
loop_
_entity_poly.entity_id
_entity_poly.type
_entity_poly.pdbx_seq_one_letter_code
_entity_poly.pdbx_strand_id
1 'polypeptide(L)'
;SGMGEVKAAQARLEEVYAAYAEPDADFDKLAAEQAELEAIIAAAGADDGSDHLLDIAADALRLPAWDALIKNLSGGEKRRVALCRLLLSKPDMLLLDEPTTHLDAESVDWLEQFLQRFPGTVVAITHDRYFLDNAAEWILELDRGHGIPWKGNYSSWLEQKENRLKQEEASESARQKALKKELEWVRQNPKGRQAKSKARIARFNELSEFEYQKRNETQEIFIPVAERLGNEVIEFKNVSKGYGDRLLIDNLSFRIPPGAIVGIIGPNGAGKSTLFRMISGKEQPD
;
A
#
# COMPACT_ATOMS: atom_id res chain seq x y z
N SER A 1 14.07 -16.90 6.32
CA SER A 1 15.03 -17.79 6.98
C SER A 1 15.22 -19.10 6.21
N GLY A 2 14.19 -19.74 5.69
CA GLY A 2 14.28 -21.00 4.97
C GLY A 2 15.25 -21.03 3.77
N MET A 3 15.20 -20.00 2.90
CA MET A 3 16.15 -19.92 1.77
C MET A 3 17.61 -19.71 2.21
N GLY A 4 17.86 -19.04 3.34
CA GLY A 4 19.22 -18.90 3.88
C GLY A 4 19.77 -20.21 4.41
N GLU A 5 18.94 -21.03 5.03
CA GLU A 5 19.32 -22.35 5.53
C GLU A 5 19.58 -23.34 4.40
N VAL A 6 18.75 -23.28 3.35
CA VAL A 6 18.96 -24.12 2.13
C VAL A 6 20.25 -23.75 1.40
N LYS A 7 20.52 -22.44 1.19
CA LYS A 7 21.78 -22.02 0.55
C LYS A 7 23.01 -22.36 1.41
N ALA A 8 22.91 -22.26 2.72
CA ALA A 8 23.97 -22.68 3.62
C ALA A 8 24.17 -24.20 3.55
N ALA A 9 23.09 -24.99 3.50
CA ALA A 9 23.15 -26.43 3.33
C ALA A 9 23.75 -26.84 1.97
N GLN A 10 23.37 -26.13 0.87
CA GLN A 10 23.95 -26.35 -0.47
C GLN A 10 25.45 -26.08 -0.49
N ALA A 11 25.87 -24.89 0.03
CA ALA A 11 27.29 -24.57 0.10
C ALA A 11 28.08 -25.58 0.96
N ARG A 12 27.49 -26.00 2.08
CA ARG A 12 28.13 -27.02 2.91
C ARG A 12 28.19 -28.39 2.23
N LEU A 13 27.19 -28.73 1.43
CA LEU A 13 27.17 -29.99 0.67
C LEU A 13 28.28 -30.00 -0.39
N GLU A 14 28.59 -28.88 -1.05
CA GLU A 14 29.74 -28.77 -1.96
C GLU A 14 31.06 -28.97 -1.22
N GLU A 15 31.21 -28.45 0.01
CA GLU A 15 32.40 -28.70 0.85
C GLU A 15 32.51 -30.17 1.25
N VAL A 16 31.40 -30.84 1.58
CA VAL A 16 31.37 -32.26 1.87
C VAL A 16 31.79 -33.09 0.66
N TYR A 17 31.33 -32.75 -0.55
CA TYR A 17 31.77 -33.39 -1.78
C TYR A 17 33.26 -33.19 -2.05
N ALA A 18 33.80 -32.02 -1.76
CA ALA A 18 35.24 -31.77 -1.88
C ALA A 18 36.04 -32.59 -0.86
N ALA A 19 35.53 -32.72 0.37
CA ALA A 19 36.16 -33.49 1.43
C ALA A 19 36.26 -35.00 1.16
N TYR A 20 35.37 -35.56 0.34
CA TYR A 20 35.48 -36.95 -0.12
C TYR A 20 36.75 -37.24 -0.94
N ALA A 21 37.38 -36.22 -1.52
CA ALA A 21 38.59 -36.36 -2.29
C ALA A 21 39.88 -36.32 -1.44
N GLU A 22 39.79 -36.08 -0.15
CA GLU A 22 40.93 -36.03 0.75
C GLU A 22 41.42 -37.46 1.13
N PRO A 23 42.75 -37.67 1.23
CA PRO A 23 43.32 -39.03 1.51
C PRO A 23 42.92 -39.61 2.87
N ASP A 24 42.60 -38.74 3.83
CA ASP A 24 42.26 -39.11 5.22
C ASP A 24 40.75 -38.92 5.52
N ALA A 25 39.90 -38.96 4.49
CA ALA A 25 38.48 -38.73 4.61
C ALA A 25 37.77 -39.79 5.46
N ASP A 26 37.01 -39.36 6.46
CA ASP A 26 36.10 -40.20 7.24
C ASP A 26 34.76 -40.34 6.46
N PHE A 27 34.70 -41.41 5.62
CA PHE A 27 33.57 -41.63 4.72
C PHE A 27 32.23 -41.82 5.45
N ASP A 28 32.23 -42.44 6.64
CA ASP A 28 30.99 -42.68 7.40
C ASP A 28 30.41 -41.38 7.95
N LYS A 29 31.30 -40.49 8.43
CA LYS A 29 30.90 -39.18 8.94
C LYS A 29 30.43 -38.26 7.84
N LEU A 30 31.14 -38.22 6.70
CA LEU A 30 30.77 -37.42 5.55
C LEU A 30 29.44 -37.88 4.92
N ALA A 31 29.18 -39.19 4.86
CA ALA A 31 27.91 -39.73 4.38
C ALA A 31 26.73 -39.37 5.28
N ALA A 32 26.92 -39.38 6.60
CA ALA A 32 25.90 -38.97 7.54
C ALA A 32 25.57 -37.45 7.40
N GLU A 33 26.60 -36.61 7.29
CA GLU A 33 26.44 -35.15 7.08
C GLU A 33 25.78 -34.86 5.72
N GLN A 34 26.17 -35.56 4.66
CA GLN A 34 25.54 -35.45 3.35
C GLN A 34 24.05 -35.78 3.41
N ALA A 35 23.66 -36.89 4.03
CA ALA A 35 22.25 -37.27 4.15
C ALA A 35 21.42 -36.26 4.93
N GLU A 36 21.99 -35.67 5.98
CA GLU A 36 21.32 -34.60 6.74
C GLU A 36 21.12 -33.32 5.89
N LEU A 37 22.14 -32.87 5.16
CA LEU A 37 22.08 -31.70 4.28
C LEU A 37 21.13 -31.93 3.12
N GLU A 38 21.16 -33.11 2.49
CA GLU A 38 20.20 -33.45 1.42
C GLU A 38 18.76 -33.52 1.94
N ALA A 39 18.53 -34.00 3.16
CA ALA A 39 17.21 -33.98 3.79
C ALA A 39 16.69 -32.54 4.04
N ILE A 40 17.57 -31.64 4.47
CA ILE A 40 17.24 -30.20 4.65
C ILE A 40 16.85 -29.56 3.29
N ILE A 41 17.64 -29.83 2.25
CA ILE A 41 17.41 -29.31 0.90
C ILE A 41 16.10 -29.87 0.33
N ALA A 42 15.85 -31.16 0.48
CA ALA A 42 14.63 -31.82 0.02
C ALA A 42 13.39 -31.37 0.79
N ALA A 43 13.48 -31.19 2.11
CA ALA A 43 12.37 -30.72 2.95
C ALA A 43 11.96 -29.27 2.63
N ALA A 44 12.91 -28.46 2.20
CA ALA A 44 12.66 -27.09 1.79
C ALA A 44 12.04 -26.98 0.38
N GLY A 45 11.86 -28.09 -0.34
CA GLY A 45 11.36 -28.08 -1.72
C GLY A 45 12.23 -27.21 -2.62
N ALA A 46 13.55 -27.36 -2.50
CA ALA A 46 14.51 -26.65 -3.35
C ALA A 46 14.41 -27.17 -4.79
N ASP A 47 13.32 -26.80 -5.42
CA ASP A 47 13.05 -27.00 -6.83
C ASP A 47 13.77 -25.89 -7.61
N ASP A 48 14.29 -26.19 -8.78
CA ASP A 48 14.95 -25.30 -9.75
C ASP A 48 14.12 -24.00 -10.03
N GLY A 49 12.84 -24.01 -9.65
CA GLY A 49 11.93 -22.88 -9.81
C GLY A 49 12.11 -21.74 -8.77
N SER A 50 12.79 -21.94 -7.65
CA SER A 50 12.87 -20.90 -6.61
C SER A 50 13.85 -19.78 -6.99
N ASP A 51 14.95 -20.09 -7.65
CA ASP A 51 15.91 -19.09 -8.13
C ASP A 51 15.30 -18.27 -9.29
N HIS A 52 14.55 -18.92 -10.19
CA HIS A 52 13.82 -18.24 -11.25
C HIS A 52 12.74 -17.30 -10.73
N LEU A 53 11.99 -17.70 -9.70
CA LEU A 53 11.01 -16.83 -9.04
C LEU A 53 11.67 -15.64 -8.33
N LEU A 54 12.85 -15.86 -7.74
CA LEU A 54 13.64 -14.82 -7.13
C LEU A 54 14.11 -13.79 -8.16
N ASP A 55 14.60 -14.25 -9.33
CA ASP A 55 15.03 -13.38 -10.40
C ASP A 55 13.86 -12.55 -10.97
N ILE A 56 12.72 -13.18 -11.22
CA ILE A 56 11.50 -12.47 -11.67
C ILE A 56 11.06 -11.42 -10.64
N ALA A 57 11.02 -11.78 -9.35
CA ALA A 57 10.59 -10.85 -8.31
C ALA A 57 11.62 -9.72 -8.11
N ALA A 58 12.91 -10.02 -8.25
CA ALA A 58 13.98 -9.03 -8.15
C ALA A 58 13.93 -8.02 -9.28
N ASP A 59 13.70 -8.48 -10.51
CA ASP A 59 13.55 -7.62 -11.67
C ASP A 59 12.27 -6.77 -11.59
N ALA A 60 11.13 -7.39 -11.30
CA ALA A 60 9.85 -6.72 -11.18
C ALA A 60 9.83 -5.64 -10.08
N LEU A 61 10.44 -5.91 -8.93
CA LEU A 61 10.59 -4.95 -7.84
C LEU A 61 11.79 -4.02 -8.01
N ARG A 62 12.56 -4.18 -9.08
CA ARG A 62 13.77 -3.40 -9.38
C ARG A 62 14.71 -3.34 -8.18
N LEU A 63 15.09 -4.53 -7.70
CA LEU A 63 16.02 -4.65 -6.58
C LEU A 63 17.41 -4.10 -6.97
N PRO A 64 18.18 -3.64 -5.98
CA PRO A 64 19.58 -3.24 -6.21
C PRO A 64 20.40 -4.45 -6.65
N ALA A 65 21.61 -4.17 -7.18
CA ALA A 65 22.56 -5.21 -7.58
C ALA A 65 22.83 -6.20 -6.42
N TRP A 66 23.02 -7.46 -6.75
CA TRP A 66 23.17 -8.56 -5.80
C TRP A 66 24.34 -8.41 -4.82
N ASP A 67 25.39 -7.71 -5.23
CA ASP A 67 26.58 -7.39 -4.43
C ASP A 67 26.43 -6.14 -3.58
N ALA A 68 25.28 -5.43 -3.70
CA ALA A 68 25.03 -4.20 -2.95
C ALA A 68 24.91 -4.47 -1.44
N LEU A 69 25.70 -3.75 -0.67
CA LEU A 69 25.65 -3.85 0.80
C LEU A 69 24.35 -3.19 1.33
N ILE A 70 23.57 -3.93 2.10
CA ILE A 70 22.28 -3.47 2.68
C ILE A 70 22.41 -2.15 3.43
N LYS A 71 23.53 -1.91 4.12
CA LYS A 71 23.81 -0.66 4.85
C LYS A 71 23.80 0.59 3.96
N ASN A 72 24.19 0.42 2.70
CA ASN A 72 24.33 1.52 1.72
C ASN A 72 23.04 1.77 0.94
N LEU A 73 22.03 0.88 1.03
CA LEU A 73 20.76 1.00 0.35
C LEU A 73 19.93 2.17 0.90
N SER A 74 19.23 2.85 0.01
CA SER A 74 18.19 3.82 0.37
C SER A 74 17.03 3.16 1.13
N GLY A 75 16.22 3.96 1.81
CA GLY A 75 15.03 3.45 2.53
C GLY A 75 14.06 2.71 1.61
N GLY A 76 13.84 3.21 0.39
CA GLY A 76 12.99 2.58 -0.61
C GLY A 76 13.54 1.24 -1.10
N GLU A 77 14.84 1.15 -1.37
CA GLU A 77 15.49 -0.11 -1.77
C GLU A 77 15.42 -1.16 -0.66
N LYS A 78 15.70 -0.78 0.59
CA LYS A 78 15.56 -1.68 1.74
C LYS A 78 14.15 -2.23 1.86
N ARG A 79 13.14 -1.39 1.62
CA ARG A 79 11.73 -1.78 1.69
C ARG A 79 11.36 -2.75 0.57
N ARG A 80 11.83 -2.53 -0.66
CA ARG A 80 11.62 -3.46 -1.79
C ARG A 80 12.29 -4.82 -1.56
N VAL A 81 13.53 -4.82 -1.05
CA VAL A 81 14.23 -6.06 -0.68
C VAL A 81 13.48 -6.81 0.42
N ALA A 82 12.99 -6.12 1.45
CA ALA A 82 12.21 -6.72 2.52
C ALA A 82 10.88 -7.30 2.01
N LEU A 83 10.18 -6.57 1.12
CA LEU A 83 8.95 -7.02 0.48
C LEU A 83 9.20 -8.28 -0.36
N CYS A 84 10.21 -8.27 -1.24
CA CYS A 84 10.58 -9.44 -2.03
C CYS A 84 10.85 -10.66 -1.15
N ARG A 85 11.65 -10.52 -0.10
CA ARG A 85 11.93 -11.58 0.86
C ARG A 85 10.66 -12.13 1.52
N LEU A 86 9.74 -11.24 1.91
CA LEU A 86 8.47 -11.61 2.54
C LEU A 86 7.59 -12.42 1.57
N LEU A 87 7.44 -11.94 0.34
CA LEU A 87 6.62 -12.59 -0.68
C LEU A 87 7.15 -14.00 -1.03
N LEU A 88 8.45 -14.12 -1.18
CA LEU A 88 9.09 -15.40 -1.52
C LEU A 88 9.13 -16.41 -0.35
N SER A 89 8.93 -15.97 0.89
CA SER A 89 8.85 -16.88 2.05
C SER A 89 7.55 -17.69 2.09
N LYS A 90 6.57 -17.40 1.20
CA LYS A 90 5.28 -18.10 1.05
C LYS A 90 4.58 -18.38 2.40
N PRO A 91 4.36 -17.37 3.26
CA PRO A 91 3.69 -17.58 4.55
C PRO A 91 2.20 -17.87 4.33
N ASP A 92 1.53 -18.44 5.31
CA ASP A 92 0.07 -18.66 5.27
C ASP A 92 -0.72 -17.34 5.30
N MET A 93 -0.13 -16.28 5.87
CA MET A 93 -0.74 -14.94 5.96
C MET A 93 0.29 -13.86 5.70
N LEU A 94 -0.09 -12.89 4.87
CA LEU A 94 0.66 -11.65 4.61
C LEU A 94 -0.03 -10.46 5.29
N LEU A 95 0.75 -9.70 6.07
CA LEU A 95 0.33 -8.41 6.64
C LEU A 95 1.17 -7.32 6.00
N LEU A 96 0.56 -6.49 5.17
CA LEU A 96 1.23 -5.46 4.39
C LEU A 96 0.76 -4.07 4.81
N ASP A 97 1.72 -3.21 5.17
CA ASP A 97 1.46 -1.82 5.52
C ASP A 97 2.06 -0.90 4.44
N GLU A 98 1.20 -0.20 3.71
CA GLU A 98 1.54 0.65 2.56
C GLU A 98 2.48 -0.02 1.55
N PRO A 99 2.13 -1.20 0.99
CA PRO A 99 3.04 -1.96 0.16
C PRO A 99 3.38 -1.30 -1.19
N THR A 100 2.52 -0.41 -1.68
CA THR A 100 2.72 0.32 -2.95
C THR A 100 3.64 1.54 -2.80
N THR A 101 3.92 1.98 -1.57
CA THR A 101 4.79 3.14 -1.32
C THR A 101 6.22 2.89 -1.82
N HIS A 102 6.75 3.80 -2.61
CA HIS A 102 8.07 3.75 -3.26
C HIS A 102 8.18 2.71 -4.41
N LEU A 103 7.10 2.10 -4.83
CA LEU A 103 7.05 1.33 -6.06
C LEU A 103 6.72 2.24 -7.25
N ASP A 104 7.18 1.85 -8.43
CA ASP A 104 6.69 2.45 -9.68
C ASP A 104 5.48 1.65 -10.20
N ALA A 105 4.82 2.17 -11.24
CA ALA A 105 3.58 1.59 -11.73
C ALA A 105 3.73 0.12 -12.17
N GLU A 106 4.86 -0.23 -12.79
CA GLU A 106 5.12 -1.61 -13.24
C GLU A 106 5.31 -2.56 -12.06
N SER A 107 6.02 -2.11 -11.00
CA SER A 107 6.19 -2.89 -9.77
C SER A 107 4.88 -3.05 -9.00
N VAL A 108 4.00 -2.04 -9.02
CA VAL A 108 2.66 -2.14 -8.42
C VAL A 108 1.81 -3.15 -9.17
N ASP A 109 1.75 -3.08 -10.50
CA ASP A 109 1.01 -4.03 -11.35
C ASP A 109 1.47 -5.48 -11.12
N TRP A 110 2.78 -5.70 -11.06
CA TRP A 110 3.33 -7.00 -10.72
C TRP A 110 2.90 -7.49 -9.34
N LEU A 111 2.94 -6.58 -8.33
CA LEU A 111 2.53 -6.92 -6.96
C LEU A 111 1.04 -7.30 -6.91
N GLU A 112 0.16 -6.55 -7.59
CA GLU A 112 -1.26 -6.86 -7.69
C GLU A 112 -1.48 -8.27 -8.26
N GLN A 113 -0.83 -8.61 -9.38
CA GLN A 113 -0.91 -9.91 -10.00
C GLN A 113 -0.35 -11.03 -9.12
N PHE A 114 0.73 -10.77 -8.38
CA PHE A 114 1.29 -11.71 -7.42
C PHE A 114 0.30 -12.01 -6.29
N LEU A 115 -0.30 -10.96 -5.69
CA LEU A 115 -1.23 -11.10 -4.58
C LEU A 115 -2.54 -11.80 -4.99
N GLN A 116 -3.04 -11.57 -6.20
CA GLN A 116 -4.22 -12.27 -6.74
C GLN A 116 -4.00 -13.80 -6.85
N ARG A 117 -2.76 -14.23 -7.04
CA ARG A 117 -2.38 -15.66 -7.15
C ARG A 117 -1.84 -16.24 -5.85
N PHE A 118 -1.71 -15.41 -4.83
CA PHE A 118 -1.16 -15.85 -3.55
C PHE A 118 -2.12 -16.82 -2.86
N PRO A 119 -1.67 -18.02 -2.46
CA PRO A 119 -2.57 -19.06 -1.92
C PRO A 119 -3.02 -18.80 -0.49
N GLY A 120 -2.35 -17.89 0.23
CA GLY A 120 -2.62 -17.55 1.63
C GLY A 120 -3.56 -16.37 1.79
N THR A 121 -3.79 -15.96 3.02
CA THR A 121 -4.58 -14.78 3.35
C THR A 121 -3.71 -13.52 3.27
N VAL A 122 -4.24 -12.47 2.63
CA VAL A 122 -3.57 -11.17 2.56
C VAL A 122 -4.40 -10.11 3.28
N VAL A 123 -3.78 -9.37 4.19
CA VAL A 123 -4.34 -8.17 4.81
C VAL A 123 -3.43 -7.00 4.47
N ALA A 124 -3.95 -6.02 3.74
CA ALA A 124 -3.18 -4.85 3.34
C ALA A 124 -3.83 -3.58 3.87
N ILE A 125 -3.00 -2.67 4.39
CA ILE A 125 -3.38 -1.30 4.73
C ILE A 125 -2.76 -0.40 3.67
N THR A 126 -3.57 0.38 2.96
CA THR A 126 -3.06 1.30 1.93
C THR A 126 -4.04 2.42 1.64
N HIS A 127 -3.52 3.53 1.12
CA HIS A 127 -4.29 4.65 0.58
C HIS A 127 -4.40 4.60 -0.95
N ASP A 128 -3.81 3.61 -1.59
CA ASP A 128 -3.85 3.42 -3.03
C ASP A 128 -5.18 2.78 -3.47
N ARG A 129 -6.05 3.62 -4.04
CA ARG A 129 -7.40 3.22 -4.48
C ARG A 129 -7.36 2.23 -5.63
N TYR A 130 -6.40 2.39 -6.55
CA TYR A 130 -6.26 1.52 -7.71
C TYR A 130 -5.80 0.13 -7.28
N PHE A 131 -4.83 0.07 -6.38
CA PHE A 131 -4.39 -1.17 -5.78
C PHE A 131 -5.54 -1.90 -5.06
N LEU A 132 -6.35 -1.19 -4.26
CA LEU A 132 -7.51 -1.77 -3.60
C LEU A 132 -8.59 -2.21 -4.58
N ASP A 133 -8.76 -1.50 -5.69
CA ASP A 133 -9.75 -1.86 -6.70
C ASP A 133 -9.37 -3.13 -7.46
N ASN A 134 -8.08 -3.34 -7.71
CA ASN A 134 -7.56 -4.47 -8.46
C ASN A 134 -7.30 -5.70 -7.57
N ALA A 135 -6.78 -5.52 -6.35
CA ALA A 135 -6.32 -6.64 -5.52
C ALA A 135 -7.29 -7.06 -4.42
N ALA A 136 -8.19 -6.17 -3.96
CA ALA A 136 -9.03 -6.46 -2.80
C ALA A 136 -10.34 -7.14 -3.17
N GLU A 137 -10.68 -8.22 -2.47
CA GLU A 137 -11.98 -8.89 -2.51
C GLU A 137 -12.91 -8.45 -1.36
N TRP A 138 -12.32 -7.92 -0.30
CA TRP A 138 -13.01 -7.40 0.87
C TRP A 138 -12.35 -6.09 1.32
N ILE A 139 -13.17 -5.15 1.76
CA ILE A 139 -12.72 -3.91 2.40
C ILE A 139 -13.19 -3.90 3.85
N LEU A 140 -12.28 -3.66 4.79
CA LEU A 140 -12.61 -3.39 6.18
C LEU A 140 -12.54 -1.88 6.42
N GLU A 141 -13.68 -1.24 6.53
CA GLU A 141 -13.76 0.18 6.87
C GLU A 141 -13.69 0.35 8.39
N LEU A 142 -12.78 1.19 8.86
CA LEU A 142 -12.75 1.63 10.25
C LEU A 142 -13.43 2.99 10.37
N ASP A 143 -14.63 3.03 10.94
CA ASP A 143 -15.40 4.25 11.10
C ASP A 143 -15.94 4.37 12.53
N ARG A 144 -15.70 5.50 13.20
CA ARG A 144 -16.19 5.81 14.54
C ARG A 144 -15.94 4.71 15.59
N GLY A 145 -14.76 4.07 15.50
CA GLY A 145 -14.36 2.99 16.40
C GLY A 145 -14.97 1.61 16.08
N HIS A 146 -15.71 1.49 14.99
CA HIS A 146 -16.28 0.23 14.51
C HIS A 146 -15.59 -0.24 13.24
N GLY A 147 -15.38 -1.55 13.13
CA GLY A 147 -14.93 -2.21 11.90
C GLY A 147 -16.12 -2.69 11.09
N ILE A 148 -16.27 -2.22 9.88
CA ILE A 148 -17.39 -2.57 8.99
C ILE A 148 -16.83 -3.32 7.79
N PRO A 149 -17.08 -4.64 7.68
CA PRO A 149 -16.64 -5.43 6.54
C PRO A 149 -17.56 -5.21 5.34
N TRP A 150 -16.96 -5.00 4.18
CA TRP A 150 -17.63 -4.86 2.90
C TRP A 150 -17.10 -5.90 1.92
N LYS A 151 -17.99 -6.59 1.23
CA LYS A 151 -17.61 -7.51 0.16
C LYS A 151 -17.48 -6.75 -1.15
N GLY A 152 -16.36 -6.93 -1.84
CA GLY A 152 -16.05 -6.30 -3.10
C GLY A 152 -14.79 -5.44 -3.03
N ASN A 153 -14.45 -4.82 -4.14
CA ASN A 153 -13.31 -3.93 -4.33
C ASN A 153 -13.62 -2.49 -3.87
N TYR A 154 -12.67 -1.57 -4.06
CA TYR A 154 -12.82 -0.18 -3.63
C TYR A 154 -14.01 0.54 -4.28
N SER A 155 -14.21 0.38 -5.59
CA SER A 155 -15.32 1.00 -6.32
C SER A 155 -16.67 0.54 -5.78
N SER A 156 -16.83 -0.76 -5.56
CA SER A 156 -18.02 -1.36 -4.98
C SER A 156 -18.27 -0.89 -3.53
N TRP A 157 -17.21 -0.77 -2.73
CA TRP A 157 -17.28 -0.19 -1.38
C TRP A 157 -17.77 1.26 -1.40
N LEU A 158 -17.25 2.07 -2.31
CA LEU A 158 -17.62 3.49 -2.42
C LEU A 158 -19.11 3.65 -2.71
N GLU A 159 -19.64 2.87 -3.65
CA GLU A 159 -21.07 2.87 -4.00
C GLU A 159 -21.96 2.43 -2.81
N GLN A 160 -21.59 1.33 -2.15
CA GLN A 160 -22.31 0.84 -0.97
C GLN A 160 -22.28 1.86 0.17
N LYS A 161 -21.15 2.52 0.38
CA LYS A 161 -20.97 3.57 1.38
C LYS A 161 -21.85 4.79 1.10
N GLU A 162 -21.91 5.26 -0.14
CA GLU A 162 -22.80 6.36 -0.52
C GLU A 162 -24.27 6.03 -0.23
N ASN A 163 -24.70 4.83 -0.59
CA ASN A 163 -26.06 4.38 -0.32
C ASN A 163 -26.38 4.32 1.17
N ARG A 164 -25.44 3.82 1.99
CA ARG A 164 -25.57 3.80 3.45
C ARG A 164 -25.66 5.22 4.00
N LEU A 165 -24.80 6.15 3.58
CA LEU A 165 -24.82 7.54 4.05
C LEU A 165 -26.15 8.22 3.71
N LYS A 166 -26.68 8.04 2.50
CA LYS A 166 -28.01 8.55 2.11
C LYS A 166 -29.12 8.02 3.01
N GLN A 167 -29.07 6.74 3.41
CA GLN A 167 -30.03 6.16 4.34
C GLN A 167 -29.89 6.71 5.75
N GLU A 168 -28.67 6.87 6.24
CA GLU A 168 -28.39 7.47 7.55
C GLU A 168 -28.89 8.93 7.62
N GLU A 169 -28.64 9.74 6.59
CA GLU A 169 -29.14 11.12 6.51
C GLU A 169 -30.66 11.19 6.47
N ALA A 170 -31.30 10.32 5.66
CA ALA A 170 -32.75 10.26 5.60
C ALA A 170 -33.37 9.87 6.94
N SER A 171 -32.79 8.88 7.62
CA SER A 171 -33.19 8.44 8.96
C SER A 171 -33.01 9.55 10.01
N GLU A 172 -31.87 10.25 9.98
CA GLU A 172 -31.59 11.37 10.89
C GLU A 172 -32.55 12.54 10.66
N SER A 173 -32.81 12.90 9.40
CA SER A 173 -33.78 13.93 9.06
C SER A 173 -35.19 13.59 9.56
N ALA A 174 -35.59 12.31 9.45
CA ALA A 174 -36.87 11.84 9.97
C ALA A 174 -36.90 11.90 11.51
N ARG A 175 -35.81 11.49 12.16
CA ARG A 175 -35.65 11.58 13.62
C ARG A 175 -35.76 13.02 14.13
N GLN A 176 -35.05 13.97 13.48
CA GLN A 176 -35.09 15.38 13.85
C GLN A 176 -36.49 15.98 13.68
N LYS A 177 -37.20 15.62 12.60
CA LYS A 177 -38.60 16.03 12.41
C LYS A 177 -39.52 15.47 13.51
N ALA A 178 -39.34 14.21 13.90
CA ALA A 178 -40.08 13.61 14.99
C ALA A 178 -39.76 14.26 16.30
N LEU A 179 -38.50 14.50 16.64
CA LEU A 179 -38.04 15.17 17.84
C LEU A 179 -38.64 16.58 17.95
N LYS A 180 -38.64 17.34 16.86
CA LYS A 180 -39.23 18.69 16.78
C LYS A 180 -40.73 18.64 17.05
N LYS A 181 -41.47 17.71 16.49
CA LYS A 181 -42.91 17.52 16.75
C LYS A 181 -43.21 17.18 18.22
N GLU A 182 -42.40 16.27 18.79
CA GLU A 182 -42.56 15.92 20.20
C GLU A 182 -42.17 17.06 21.14
N LEU A 183 -41.16 17.86 20.81
CA LEU A 183 -40.77 19.06 21.56
C LEU A 183 -41.87 20.12 21.53
N GLU A 184 -42.46 20.38 20.37
CA GLU A 184 -43.59 21.32 20.22
C GLU A 184 -44.79 20.85 21.07
N TRP A 185 -45.09 19.57 21.03
CA TRP A 185 -46.17 19.00 21.87
C TRP A 185 -45.88 19.12 23.37
N VAL A 186 -44.63 18.88 23.80
CA VAL A 186 -44.22 19.05 25.22
C VAL A 186 -44.38 20.51 25.66
N ARG A 187 -44.12 21.49 24.76
CA ARG A 187 -44.24 22.94 25.04
C ARG A 187 -45.68 23.42 25.10
N GLN A 188 -46.60 22.86 24.30
CA GLN A 188 -47.96 23.37 24.12
C GLN A 188 -48.94 22.94 25.21
N ASN A 189 -48.70 21.91 26.02
CA ASN A 189 -49.74 21.34 26.88
C ASN A 189 -49.28 20.99 28.30
N PRO A 190 -49.21 21.95 29.26
CA PRO A 190 -48.85 21.66 30.68
C PRO A 190 -49.88 20.87 31.47
N LYS A 191 -51.18 20.97 31.14
CA LYS A 191 -52.29 20.40 31.91
C LYS A 191 -52.75 18.99 31.53
N GLY A 192 -52.36 18.47 30.38
CA GLY A 192 -52.72 17.13 29.90
C GLY A 192 -51.71 16.00 30.22
N ARG A 193 -50.75 16.25 31.08
CA ARG A 193 -49.55 15.42 31.29
C ARG A 193 -49.75 14.10 32.05
N GLN A 194 -50.89 13.85 32.68
CA GLN A 194 -50.90 12.87 33.81
C GLN A 194 -51.13 11.39 33.44
N ALA A 195 -51.67 11.00 32.31
CA ALA A 195 -51.92 9.56 32.07
C ALA A 195 -51.46 9.01 30.70
N LYS A 196 -51.49 9.83 29.62
CA LYS A 196 -51.06 9.38 28.28
C LYS A 196 -49.64 9.81 27.90
N SER A 197 -48.93 10.49 28.82
CA SER A 197 -47.70 11.21 28.53
C SER A 197 -46.42 10.43 28.82
N LYS A 198 -46.43 9.38 29.66
CA LYS A 198 -45.21 8.63 30.03
C LYS A 198 -44.56 7.98 28.83
N ALA A 199 -45.32 7.35 27.94
CA ALA A 199 -44.80 6.71 26.74
C ALA A 199 -44.22 7.74 25.74
N ARG A 200 -44.84 8.93 25.63
CA ARG A 200 -44.38 9.99 24.74
C ARG A 200 -43.14 10.70 25.28
N ILE A 201 -43.06 10.92 26.59
CA ILE A 201 -41.88 11.46 27.27
C ILE A 201 -40.73 10.46 27.18
N ALA A 202 -40.97 9.17 27.39
CA ALA A 202 -39.96 8.12 27.19
C ALA A 202 -39.41 8.11 25.76
N ARG A 203 -40.29 8.20 24.74
CA ARG A 203 -39.92 8.28 23.37
C ARG A 203 -39.15 9.57 23.03
N PHE A 204 -39.47 10.70 23.61
CA PHE A 204 -38.73 11.94 23.49
C PHE A 204 -37.32 11.79 24.06
N ASN A 205 -37.19 11.22 25.26
CA ASN A 205 -35.89 10.97 25.90
C ASN A 205 -35.05 10.01 25.06
N GLU A 206 -35.62 8.91 24.58
CA GLU A 206 -34.96 7.95 23.68
C GLU A 206 -34.47 8.64 22.41
N LEU A 207 -35.29 9.48 21.77
CA LEU A 207 -34.90 10.24 20.57
C LEU A 207 -33.86 11.33 20.86
N SER A 208 -33.82 11.89 22.08
CA SER A 208 -32.88 12.94 22.49
C SER A 208 -31.55 12.40 22.99
N GLU A 209 -31.50 11.17 23.53
CA GLU A 209 -30.28 10.52 24.01
C GLU A 209 -29.41 10.00 22.86
N PHE A 210 -29.98 9.86 21.68
CA PHE A 210 -29.22 9.40 20.52
C PHE A 210 -28.31 10.51 19.97
N GLU A 211 -27.02 10.43 20.26
CA GLU A 211 -26.01 11.32 19.69
C GLU A 211 -25.70 10.93 18.25
N TYR A 212 -26.17 11.76 17.31
CA TYR A 212 -25.74 11.65 15.91
C TYR A 212 -24.40 12.36 15.75
N GLN A 213 -23.35 11.59 15.58
CA GLN A 213 -22.03 12.11 15.21
C GLN A 213 -22.05 12.56 13.75
N LYS A 214 -22.31 13.85 13.54
CA LYS A 214 -22.24 14.43 12.21
C LYS A 214 -20.84 14.29 11.66
N ARG A 215 -20.70 13.66 10.51
CA ARG A 215 -19.43 13.53 9.81
C ARG A 215 -19.01 14.92 9.32
N ASN A 216 -17.79 15.35 9.64
CA ASN A 216 -17.17 16.48 8.97
C ASN A 216 -16.78 15.98 7.57
N GLU A 217 -17.69 16.16 6.62
CA GLU A 217 -17.46 15.82 5.23
C GLU A 217 -16.46 16.80 4.65
N THR A 218 -15.47 16.23 3.95
CA THR A 218 -14.53 16.87 3.03
C THR A 218 -14.20 18.32 3.36
N GLN A 219 -13.10 18.51 4.07
CA GLN A 219 -12.43 19.81 4.03
C GLN A 219 -11.89 19.99 2.61
N GLU A 220 -12.59 20.78 1.80
CA GLU A 220 -12.01 21.29 0.56
C GLU A 220 -10.78 22.11 0.92
N ILE A 221 -9.61 21.66 0.48
CA ILE A 221 -8.39 22.44 0.60
C ILE A 221 -8.47 23.54 -0.45
N PHE A 222 -8.89 24.74 -0.04
CA PHE A 222 -8.83 25.91 -0.88
C PHE A 222 -7.46 26.56 -0.76
N ILE A 223 -6.69 26.54 -1.85
CA ILE A 223 -5.41 27.26 -1.95
C ILE A 223 -5.68 28.52 -2.76
N PRO A 224 -5.74 29.70 -2.11
CA PRO A 224 -5.95 30.94 -2.85
C PRO A 224 -4.76 31.26 -3.75
N VAL A 225 -5.01 31.55 -5.01
CA VAL A 225 -3.99 32.04 -5.94
C VAL A 225 -3.84 33.54 -5.72
N ALA A 226 -2.71 34.00 -5.18
CA ALA A 226 -2.48 35.40 -4.85
C ALA A 226 -2.32 36.29 -6.09
N GLU A 227 -1.62 35.79 -7.12
CA GLU A 227 -1.40 36.50 -8.37
C GLU A 227 -1.51 35.56 -9.57
N ARG A 228 -1.99 36.09 -10.70
CA ARG A 228 -2.05 35.32 -11.94
C ARG A 228 -0.63 35.15 -12.49
N LEU A 229 -0.22 33.90 -12.69
CA LEU A 229 1.01 33.58 -13.39
C LEU A 229 0.96 34.10 -14.84
N GLY A 230 2.11 34.52 -15.36
CA GLY A 230 2.21 34.99 -16.75
C GLY A 230 1.83 33.88 -17.77
N ASN A 231 1.93 34.22 -19.04
CA ASN A 231 1.62 33.26 -20.12
C ASN A 231 2.66 32.12 -20.25
N GLU A 232 3.83 32.28 -19.69
CA GLU A 232 4.93 31.31 -19.66
C GLU A 232 5.27 31.03 -18.19
N VAL A 233 4.97 29.83 -17.72
CA VAL A 233 5.17 29.48 -16.31
C VAL A 233 6.51 28.75 -16.13
N ILE A 234 6.73 27.72 -16.93
CA ILE A 234 7.98 26.95 -16.92
C ILE A 234 8.32 26.58 -18.36
N GLU A 235 9.54 26.86 -18.77
CA GLU A 235 10.08 26.45 -20.07
C GLU A 235 11.43 25.75 -19.86
N PHE A 236 11.56 24.56 -20.41
CA PHE A 236 12.81 23.83 -20.52
C PHE A 236 13.33 23.97 -21.97
N LYS A 237 14.60 24.32 -22.10
CA LYS A 237 15.28 24.44 -23.40
C LYS A 237 16.58 23.64 -23.37
N ASN A 238 16.60 22.51 -24.04
CA ASN A 238 17.78 21.66 -24.19
C ASN A 238 18.45 21.33 -22.85
N VAL A 239 17.62 21.03 -21.83
CA VAL A 239 18.10 20.78 -20.47
C VAL A 239 18.63 19.36 -20.37
N SER A 240 19.88 19.23 -19.91
CA SER A 240 20.50 17.94 -19.60
C SER A 240 20.89 17.91 -18.12
N LYS A 241 20.87 16.71 -17.52
CA LYS A 241 21.30 16.49 -16.14
C LYS A 241 21.79 15.07 -15.92
N GLY A 242 23.00 14.96 -15.38
CA GLY A 242 23.59 13.69 -14.98
C GLY A 242 24.20 13.73 -13.59
N TYR A 243 24.61 12.56 -13.09
CA TYR A 243 25.37 12.41 -11.85
C TYR A 243 26.49 11.38 -12.10
N GLY A 244 27.74 11.85 -12.07
CA GLY A 244 28.89 11.05 -12.45
C GLY A 244 28.75 10.56 -13.91
N ASP A 245 28.84 9.26 -14.12
CA ASP A 245 28.72 8.66 -15.46
C ASP A 245 27.27 8.38 -15.89
N ARG A 246 26.28 8.69 -15.03
CA ARG A 246 24.88 8.40 -15.30
C ARG A 246 24.14 9.65 -15.77
N LEU A 247 23.79 9.68 -17.07
CA LEU A 247 22.90 10.68 -17.64
C LEU A 247 21.46 10.32 -17.28
N LEU A 248 20.71 11.24 -16.65
CA LEU A 248 19.30 11.06 -16.27
C LEU A 248 18.34 11.77 -17.23
N ILE A 249 18.70 12.96 -17.66
CA ILE A 249 17.90 13.80 -18.54
C ILE A 249 18.81 14.26 -19.64
N ASP A 250 18.39 14.04 -20.89
CA ASP A 250 19.16 14.39 -22.08
C ASP A 250 18.33 15.30 -22.98
N ASN A 251 18.83 16.51 -23.23
CA ASN A 251 18.29 17.49 -24.16
C ASN A 251 16.76 17.69 -24.05
N LEU A 252 16.24 17.75 -22.82
CA LEU A 252 14.83 17.90 -22.55
C LEU A 252 14.35 19.31 -22.90
N SER A 253 13.36 19.39 -23.78
CA SER A 253 12.72 20.65 -24.15
C SER A 253 11.19 20.50 -24.08
N PHE A 254 10.55 21.23 -23.19
CA PHE A 254 9.09 21.30 -23.12
C PHE A 254 8.64 22.56 -22.36
N ARG A 255 7.35 22.90 -22.49
CA ARG A 255 6.76 24.07 -21.87
C ARG A 255 5.52 23.68 -21.07
N ILE A 256 5.39 24.26 -19.90
CA ILE A 256 4.19 24.10 -19.05
C ILE A 256 3.39 25.42 -19.12
N PRO A 257 2.19 25.41 -19.69
CA PRO A 257 1.34 26.58 -19.74
C PRO A 257 0.70 26.88 -18.36
N PRO A 258 0.20 28.11 -18.13
CA PRO A 258 -0.50 28.46 -16.90
C PRO A 258 -1.77 27.61 -16.71
N GLY A 259 -2.01 27.17 -15.49
CA GLY A 259 -3.17 26.35 -15.14
C GLY A 259 -3.11 24.89 -15.56
N ALA A 260 -1.99 24.43 -16.16
CA ALA A 260 -1.81 23.02 -16.52
C ALA A 260 -1.52 22.17 -15.30
N ILE A 261 -2.08 20.96 -15.29
CA ILE A 261 -1.71 19.88 -14.38
C ILE A 261 -0.86 18.90 -15.19
N VAL A 262 0.39 18.72 -14.81
CA VAL A 262 1.34 17.84 -15.52
C VAL A 262 1.71 16.66 -14.66
N GLY A 263 1.38 15.45 -15.11
CA GLY A 263 1.82 14.20 -14.50
C GLY A 263 3.20 13.79 -15.04
N ILE A 264 4.14 13.50 -14.14
CA ILE A 264 5.47 12.99 -14.49
C ILE A 264 5.52 11.50 -14.10
N ILE A 265 5.57 10.64 -15.10
CA ILE A 265 5.62 9.18 -14.93
C ILE A 265 6.97 8.63 -15.39
N GLY A 266 7.33 7.46 -14.92
CA GLY A 266 8.56 6.75 -15.31
C GLY A 266 9.05 5.85 -14.16
N PRO A 267 10.01 4.98 -14.46
CA PRO A 267 10.57 4.04 -13.52
C PRO A 267 11.32 4.72 -12.37
N ASN A 268 11.56 3.97 -11.29
CA ASN A 268 12.36 4.45 -10.19
C ASN A 268 13.80 4.73 -10.65
N GLY A 269 14.36 5.87 -10.24
CA GLY A 269 15.68 6.31 -10.71
C GLY A 269 15.71 6.98 -12.09
N ALA A 270 14.58 7.20 -12.76
CA ALA A 270 14.50 7.88 -14.07
C ALA A 270 14.73 9.40 -14.01
N GLY A 271 14.96 9.99 -12.83
CA GLY A 271 15.21 11.44 -12.72
C GLY A 271 13.97 12.28 -12.38
N LYS A 272 12.81 11.69 -12.06
CA LYS A 272 11.58 12.43 -11.72
C LYS A 272 11.79 13.47 -10.61
N SER A 273 12.42 13.06 -9.52
CA SER A 273 12.72 13.94 -8.38
C SER A 273 13.78 14.99 -8.74
N THR A 274 14.72 14.67 -9.62
CA THR A 274 15.73 15.61 -10.13
C THR A 274 15.07 16.70 -10.95
N LEU A 275 14.16 16.32 -11.87
CA LEU A 275 13.37 17.27 -12.65
C LEU A 275 12.56 18.20 -11.74
N PHE A 276 11.91 17.66 -10.71
CA PHE A 276 11.15 18.45 -9.75
C PHE A 276 12.04 19.42 -8.95
N ARG A 277 13.26 19.00 -8.57
CA ARG A 277 14.24 19.86 -7.90
C ARG A 277 14.73 20.99 -8.82
N MET A 278 14.91 20.73 -10.11
CA MET A 278 15.26 21.77 -11.09
C MET A 278 14.12 22.79 -11.24
N ILE A 279 12.86 22.32 -11.35
CA ILE A 279 11.69 23.21 -11.38
C ILE A 279 11.61 24.08 -10.12
N SER A 280 11.90 23.52 -8.96
CA SER A 280 11.86 24.26 -7.68
C SER A 280 13.13 25.09 -7.41
N GLY A 281 14.09 25.14 -8.33
CA GLY A 281 15.34 25.89 -8.19
C GLY A 281 16.34 25.32 -7.16
N LYS A 282 16.08 24.09 -6.68
CA LYS A 282 16.97 23.41 -5.71
C LYS A 282 18.14 22.71 -6.38
N GLU A 283 18.10 22.55 -7.67
CA GLU A 283 19.12 21.91 -8.48
C GLU A 283 19.27 22.69 -9.79
N GLN A 284 20.52 22.77 -10.30
CA GLN A 284 20.80 23.42 -11.57
C GLN A 284 20.98 22.35 -12.65
N PRO A 285 20.52 22.58 -13.90
CA PRO A 285 20.91 21.77 -15.04
C PRO A 285 22.42 21.85 -15.29
N ASP A 286 22.96 20.90 -16.04
CA ASP A 286 24.37 20.88 -16.43
C ASP A 286 24.62 21.83 -17.60
#